data_6bd7666dd7d3d359bf4b741f5db03553
#
_entry.id   6bd7666dd7d3d359bf4b741f5db03553
#
_cell.length_a   1.000
_cell.length_b   1.000
_cell.length_c   1.000
_cell.angle_alpha   90.00
_cell.angle_beta   90.00
_cell.angle_gamma   90.00
#
_symmetry.space_group_name_H-M   'P 1'
#
loop_
_entity.id
_entity.type
_entity.pdbx_description
1 polymer ?
#
loop_
_entity_poly.entity_id
_entity_poly.type
_entity_poly.pdbx_seq_one_letter_code
_entity_poly.pdbx_strand_id
1 'polypeptide(L)'
;MTTFDKREEGFEKKFALDEELKFKADARRNKLLGLWVAEQLGITGDAASDYARQVVAADFDGAGQVARKVIADLAAKGITLSEPELRTKMDELTALAITQVTRGE
;
A
#
# COMPACT_ATOMS: atom_id res chain seq x y z
N MET A 1 22.73 27.59 -12.41
CA MET A 1 22.13 26.77 -13.47
C MET A 1 22.57 25.33 -13.39
N THR A 2 23.88 25.10 -13.44
CA THR A 2 24.39 23.73 -13.40
C THR A 2 24.00 22.97 -12.13
N THR A 3 24.00 23.64 -10.98
CA THR A 3 23.61 23.00 -9.72
C THR A 3 22.13 22.61 -9.73
N PHE A 4 21.30 23.47 -10.31
CA PHE A 4 19.88 23.21 -10.41
C PHE A 4 19.60 22.04 -11.36
N ASP A 5 20.27 22.03 -12.52
CA ASP A 5 20.13 20.98 -13.51
C ASP A 5 20.60 19.64 -12.97
N LYS A 6 21.71 19.63 -12.22
CA LYS A 6 22.22 18.43 -11.59
C LYS A 6 21.24 17.87 -10.56
N ARG A 7 20.57 18.78 -9.85
CA ARG A 7 19.57 18.36 -8.87
C ARG A 7 18.38 17.72 -9.54
N GLU A 8 17.93 18.27 -10.67
CA GLU A 8 16.84 17.68 -11.45
C GLU A 8 17.23 16.33 -12.03
N GLU A 9 18.43 16.24 -12.60
CA GLU A 9 18.92 14.98 -13.13
C GLU A 9 19.03 13.92 -12.05
N GLY A 10 19.55 14.28 -10.90
CA GLY A 10 19.66 13.36 -9.77
C GLY A 10 18.30 12.89 -9.31
N PHE A 11 17.33 13.77 -9.30
CA PHE A 11 15.96 13.43 -8.90
C PHE A 11 15.31 12.50 -9.93
N GLU A 12 15.47 12.79 -11.21
CA GLU A 12 14.93 11.95 -12.28
C GLU A 12 15.57 10.57 -12.29
N LYS A 13 16.88 10.49 -12.14
CA LYS A 13 17.59 9.22 -12.08
C LYS A 13 17.14 8.39 -10.89
N LYS A 14 16.98 9.03 -9.75
CA LYS A 14 16.50 8.38 -8.55
C LYS A 14 15.09 7.83 -8.79
N PHE A 15 14.25 8.61 -9.44
CA PHE A 15 12.88 8.21 -9.75
C PHE A 15 12.86 7.01 -10.68
N ALA A 16 13.70 7.03 -11.74
CA ALA A 16 13.78 5.94 -12.70
C ALA A 16 14.35 4.67 -12.07
N LEU A 17 15.38 4.79 -11.24
CA LEU A 17 15.99 3.67 -10.55
C LEU A 17 15.06 3.08 -9.50
N ASP A 18 14.15 3.91 -8.98
CA ASP A 18 13.23 3.50 -7.93
C ASP A 18 11.93 2.90 -8.45
N GLU A 19 11.79 2.69 -9.76
CA GLU A 19 10.59 2.04 -10.30
C GLU A 19 10.36 0.68 -9.67
N GLU A 20 11.43 -0.10 -9.54
CA GLU A 20 11.36 -1.39 -8.88
C GLU A 20 11.01 -1.24 -7.40
N LEU A 21 11.60 -0.26 -6.74
CA LEU A 21 11.30 0.04 -5.35
C LEU A 21 9.85 0.52 -5.19
N LYS A 22 9.36 1.29 -6.14
CA LYS A 22 7.97 1.73 -6.14
C LYS A 22 7.02 0.55 -6.24
N PHE A 23 7.32 -0.40 -7.11
CA PHE A 23 6.52 -1.62 -7.24
C PHE A 23 6.52 -2.39 -5.92
N LYS A 24 7.69 -2.55 -5.31
CA LYS A 24 7.81 -3.22 -4.02
C LYS A 24 7.07 -2.46 -2.92
N ALA A 25 7.13 -1.13 -2.96
CA ALA A 25 6.44 -0.31 -1.97
C ALA A 25 4.93 -0.43 -2.11
N ASP A 26 4.41 -0.47 -3.34
CA ASP A 26 2.98 -0.63 -3.57
C ASP A 26 2.48 -1.99 -3.07
N ALA A 27 3.23 -3.05 -3.34
CA ALA A 27 2.90 -4.38 -2.83
C ALA A 27 2.98 -4.42 -1.30
N ARG A 28 4.00 -3.80 -0.73
CA ARG A 28 4.16 -3.71 0.73
C ARG A 28 3.01 -2.92 1.35
N ARG A 29 2.62 -1.81 0.71
CA ARG A 29 1.47 -1.02 1.18
C ARG A 29 0.21 -1.88 1.23
N ASN A 30 -0.05 -2.64 0.18
CA ASN A 30 -1.23 -3.49 0.12
C ASN A 30 -1.19 -4.58 1.17
N LYS A 31 -0.01 -5.15 1.44
CA LYS A 31 0.16 -6.11 2.52
C LYS A 31 -0.13 -5.48 3.87
N LEU A 32 0.43 -4.30 4.12
CA LEU A 32 0.21 -3.58 5.38
C LEU A 32 -1.27 -3.21 5.54
N LEU A 33 -1.90 -2.78 4.46
CA LEU A 33 -3.33 -2.48 4.47
C LEU A 33 -4.14 -3.73 4.82
N GLY A 34 -3.82 -4.85 4.19
CA GLY A 34 -4.50 -6.11 4.47
C GLY A 34 -4.37 -6.55 5.92
N LEU A 35 -3.17 -6.39 6.50
CA LEU A 35 -2.95 -6.71 7.91
C LEU A 35 -3.74 -5.78 8.82
N TRP A 36 -3.80 -4.50 8.48
CA TRP A 36 -4.59 -3.53 9.25
C TRP A 36 -6.08 -3.86 9.20
N VAL A 37 -6.58 -4.18 8.01
CA VAL A 37 -7.99 -4.55 7.84
C VAL A 37 -8.29 -5.85 8.59
N ALA A 38 -7.39 -6.83 8.52
CA ALA A 38 -7.55 -8.08 9.27
C ALA A 38 -7.68 -7.81 10.77
N GLU A 39 -6.88 -6.88 11.29
CA GLU A 39 -6.99 -6.47 12.68
C GLU A 39 -8.38 -5.92 12.99
N GLN A 40 -8.92 -5.08 12.13
CA GLN A 40 -10.27 -4.54 12.29
C GLN A 40 -11.33 -5.62 12.23
N LEU A 41 -11.10 -6.66 11.45
CA LEU A 41 -12.01 -7.80 11.31
C LEU A 41 -11.86 -8.83 12.43
N GLY A 42 -10.88 -8.65 13.31
CA GLY A 42 -10.60 -9.61 14.36
C GLY A 42 -9.90 -10.88 13.88
N ILE A 43 -9.27 -10.82 12.72
CA ILE A 43 -8.53 -11.93 12.14
C ILE A 43 -7.07 -11.85 12.59
N THR A 44 -6.52 -12.96 13.08
CA THR A 44 -5.15 -13.01 13.61
C THR A 44 -4.37 -14.18 13.00
N GLY A 45 -3.04 -14.18 13.23
CA GLY A 45 -2.17 -15.28 12.84
C GLY A 45 -2.10 -15.49 11.34
N ASP A 46 -2.08 -16.75 10.93
CA ASP A 46 -1.96 -17.14 9.53
C ASP A 46 -3.13 -16.64 8.67
N ALA A 47 -4.32 -16.59 9.25
CA ALA A 47 -5.50 -16.08 8.56
C ALA A 47 -5.35 -14.60 8.20
N ALA A 48 -4.70 -13.82 9.08
CA ALA A 48 -4.42 -12.41 8.79
C ALA A 48 -3.41 -12.28 7.64
N SER A 49 -2.39 -13.12 7.63
CA SER A 49 -1.41 -13.15 6.53
C SER A 49 -2.06 -13.54 5.22
N ASP A 50 -2.96 -14.51 5.24
CA ASP A 50 -3.70 -14.94 4.06
C ASP A 50 -4.60 -13.84 3.55
N TYR A 51 -5.26 -13.13 4.43
CA TYR A 51 -6.09 -11.99 4.05
C TYR A 51 -5.24 -10.90 3.38
N ALA A 52 -4.07 -10.61 3.95
CA ALA A 52 -3.16 -9.62 3.37
C ALA A 52 -2.73 -10.02 1.95
N ARG A 53 -2.49 -11.31 1.70
CA ARG A 53 -2.17 -11.78 0.35
C ARG A 53 -3.32 -11.56 -0.62
N GLN A 54 -4.55 -11.74 -0.16
CA GLN A 54 -5.74 -11.47 -0.97
C GLN A 54 -5.83 -9.99 -1.35
N VAL A 55 -5.50 -9.10 -0.44
CA VAL A 55 -5.49 -7.66 -0.73
C VAL A 55 -4.42 -7.32 -1.76
N VAL A 56 -3.21 -7.90 -1.62
CA VAL A 56 -2.14 -7.73 -2.61
C VAL A 56 -2.60 -8.23 -3.97
N ALA A 57 -3.23 -9.40 -4.02
CA ALA A 57 -3.71 -10.00 -5.27
C ALA A 57 -4.80 -9.15 -5.92
N ALA A 58 -5.65 -8.50 -5.14
CA ALA A 58 -6.74 -7.68 -5.67
C ALA A 58 -6.23 -6.52 -6.54
N ASP A 59 -5.02 -6.03 -6.24
CA ASP A 59 -4.41 -4.94 -7.01
C ASP A 59 -4.15 -5.34 -8.47
N PHE A 60 -3.89 -6.62 -8.70
CA PHE A 60 -3.66 -7.14 -10.06
C PHE A 60 -4.95 -7.21 -10.88
N ASP A 61 -6.10 -7.19 -10.23
CA ASP A 61 -7.40 -7.25 -10.92
C ASP A 61 -7.84 -5.90 -11.47
N GLY A 62 -7.12 -4.84 -11.16
CA GLY A 62 -7.38 -3.52 -11.68
C GLY A 62 -7.41 -2.43 -10.63
N ALA A 63 -7.35 -1.18 -11.10
CA ALA A 63 -7.39 -0.01 -10.24
C ALA A 63 -8.70 0.03 -9.45
N GLY A 64 -8.60 0.31 -8.18
CA GLY A 64 -9.78 0.41 -7.32
C GLY A 64 -10.27 -0.90 -6.73
N GLN A 65 -9.75 -2.05 -7.16
CA GLN A 65 -10.19 -3.34 -6.63
C GLN A 65 -9.78 -3.53 -5.18
N VAL A 66 -8.62 -3.02 -4.78
CA VAL A 66 -8.19 -3.06 -3.39
C VAL A 66 -9.18 -2.32 -2.50
N ALA A 67 -9.55 -1.11 -2.90
CA ALA A 67 -10.50 -0.29 -2.14
C ALA A 67 -11.86 -0.97 -2.03
N ARG A 68 -12.37 -1.50 -3.14
CA ARG A 68 -13.66 -2.20 -3.16
C ARG A 68 -13.67 -3.39 -2.23
N LYS A 69 -12.61 -4.20 -2.30
CA LYS A 69 -12.51 -5.38 -1.46
C LYS A 69 -12.50 -5.02 0.01
N VAL A 70 -11.65 -4.08 0.39
CA VAL A 70 -11.46 -3.69 1.78
C VAL A 70 -12.76 -3.10 2.36
N ILE A 71 -13.38 -2.18 1.63
CA ILE A 71 -14.62 -1.55 2.08
C ILE A 71 -15.74 -2.58 2.22
N ALA A 72 -15.85 -3.49 1.25
CA ALA A 72 -16.87 -4.53 1.28
C ALA A 72 -16.65 -5.51 2.43
N ASP A 73 -15.41 -5.94 2.65
CA ASP A 73 -15.09 -6.89 3.71
C ASP A 73 -15.35 -6.29 5.09
N LEU A 74 -15.01 -5.01 5.28
CA LEU A 74 -15.29 -4.31 6.53
C LEU A 74 -16.81 -4.12 6.73
N ALA A 75 -17.52 -3.75 5.67
CA ALA A 75 -18.96 -3.57 5.74
C ALA A 75 -19.67 -4.85 6.12
N ALA A 76 -19.18 -5.99 5.65
CA ALA A 76 -19.75 -7.31 5.99
C ALA A 76 -19.67 -7.58 7.50
N LYS A 77 -18.76 -6.94 8.20
CA LYS A 77 -18.63 -7.05 9.66
C LYS A 77 -19.25 -5.86 10.40
N GLY A 78 -20.01 -5.04 9.69
CA GLY A 78 -20.66 -3.88 10.29
C GLY A 78 -19.73 -2.69 10.51
N ILE A 79 -18.55 -2.69 9.88
CA ILE A 79 -17.59 -1.61 10.00
C ILE A 79 -17.68 -0.74 8.75
N THR A 80 -18.04 0.52 8.94
CA THR A 80 -18.15 1.46 7.83
C THR A 80 -16.85 2.25 7.69
N LEU A 81 -16.24 2.14 6.52
CA LEU A 81 -15.03 2.91 6.17
C LEU A 81 -15.32 3.66 4.88
N SER A 82 -15.24 4.98 4.91
CA SER A 82 -15.47 5.80 3.73
C SER A 82 -14.25 5.77 2.80
N GLU A 83 -14.45 6.09 1.52
CA GLU A 83 -13.34 6.19 0.58
C GLU A 83 -12.28 7.21 1.01
N PRO A 84 -12.65 8.43 1.48
CA PRO A 84 -11.64 9.37 1.98
C PRO A 84 -10.86 8.85 3.17
N GLU A 85 -11.51 8.18 4.10
CA GLU A 85 -10.82 7.57 5.26
C GLU A 85 -9.86 6.48 4.82
N LEU A 86 -10.28 5.63 3.88
CA LEU A 86 -9.42 4.60 3.33
C LEU A 86 -8.23 5.21 2.61
N ARG A 87 -8.45 6.26 1.82
CA ARG A 87 -7.38 6.92 1.10
C ARG A 87 -6.34 7.50 2.05
N THR A 88 -6.79 8.14 3.14
CA THR A 88 -5.89 8.66 4.16
C THR A 88 -5.04 7.52 4.76
N LYS A 89 -5.67 6.41 5.07
CA LYS A 89 -4.96 5.25 5.61
C LYS A 89 -3.96 4.69 4.60
N MET A 90 -4.36 4.58 3.33
CA MET A 90 -3.48 4.10 2.29
C MET A 90 -2.27 5.02 2.09
N ASP A 91 -2.47 6.32 2.19
CA ASP A 91 -1.36 7.29 2.08
C ASP A 91 -0.38 7.11 3.24
N GLU A 92 -0.88 6.93 4.45
CA GLU A 92 -0.02 6.65 5.61
C GLU A 92 0.79 5.38 5.40
N LEU A 93 0.14 4.33 4.93
CA LEU A 93 0.80 3.04 4.73
C LEU A 93 1.75 3.07 3.54
N THR A 94 1.48 3.90 2.54
CA THR A 94 2.41 4.10 1.43
C THR A 94 3.72 4.71 1.93
N ALA A 95 3.63 5.73 2.78
CA ALA A 95 4.83 6.35 3.36
C ALA A 95 5.63 5.35 4.19
N LEU A 96 4.94 4.54 4.99
CA LEU A 96 5.60 3.50 5.79
C LEU A 96 6.23 2.44 4.89
N ALA A 97 5.52 2.00 3.86
CA ALA A 97 6.01 1.00 2.92
C ALA A 97 7.28 1.47 2.20
N ILE A 98 7.30 2.72 1.76
CA ILE A 98 8.48 3.30 1.11
C ILE A 98 9.67 3.25 2.06
N THR A 99 9.46 3.63 3.32
CA THR A 99 10.51 3.58 4.34
C THR A 99 11.03 2.16 4.53
N GLN A 100 10.13 1.19 4.63
CA GLN A 100 10.52 -0.21 4.85
C GLN A 100 11.31 -0.78 3.67
N VAL A 101 10.82 -0.61 2.45
CA VAL A 101 11.52 -1.18 1.28
C VAL A 101 12.84 -0.47 1.01
N THR A 102 12.93 0.82 1.32
CA THR A 102 14.17 1.57 1.18
C THR A 102 15.23 1.06 2.15
N ARG A 103 14.81 0.61 3.32
CA ARG A 103 15.71 0.02 4.32
C ARG A 103 16.01 -1.45 4.07
N GLY A 104 15.39 -2.05 3.07
CA GLY A 104 15.56 -3.46 2.77
C GLY A 104 14.74 -4.40 3.66
N GLU A 105 13.72 -3.85 4.29
CA GLU A 105 12.81 -4.66 5.12
C GLU A 105 11.73 -5.36 4.26
#